data_1b9e0970bf4533eede75604e8d252c08
#
_entry.id   1b9e0970bf4533eede75604e8d252c08
#
_cell.length_a   1.000
_cell.length_b   1.000
_cell.length_c   1.000
_cell.angle_alpha   90.00
_cell.angle_beta   90.00
_cell.angle_gamma   90.00
#
_symmetry.space_group_name_H-M   'P 1'
#
loop_
_entity.id
_entity.type
_entity.pdbx_description
1 polymer ?
#
loop_
_entity_poly.entity_id
_entity_poly.type
_entity_poly.pdbx_seq_one_letter_code
_entity_poly.pdbx_strand_id
1 'polypeptide(L)'
;MQKEAAKHPELELIITDGQDKTEKQVADVENLIQQGVDVLIISPKESAGLTGVTLKAIDAKIPVIVLDRNVNTDKYTQFIGGDNVAIGRAAGEYAVKLLGGPGNAKGNIVELWGGMGTQPAHDRHDGFAEFTGKESGIKSLLQPIDTDWKQPKGYEVMSTALKSFDKIDLVYGHNDPVAYGAFLACKDAGREKEIKFLGIDALPNEGVTWVCKGELTATFLYATPGAEGVRQGLKIVKGEKVDKKIILPTMAIDKSNCEQILKDNGLA
;
A
#
# COMPACT_ATOMS: atom_id res chain seq x y z
N MET A 1 -14.76 2.10 -6.23
CA MET A 1 -16.01 2.72 -5.74
C MET A 1 -17.02 2.93 -6.86
N GLN A 2 -16.79 3.76 -7.89
CA GLN A 2 -17.75 4.11 -8.96
C GLN A 2 -18.41 2.89 -9.62
N LYS A 3 -17.63 1.89 -10.04
CA LYS A 3 -18.15 0.65 -10.64
C LYS A 3 -19.08 -0.14 -9.70
N GLU A 4 -18.84 -0.07 -8.39
CA GLU A 4 -19.71 -0.72 -7.42
C GLU A 4 -20.97 0.09 -7.18
N ALA A 5 -20.85 1.41 -6.98
CA ALA A 5 -21.99 2.30 -6.79
C ALA A 5 -22.97 2.26 -7.97
N ALA A 6 -22.47 2.12 -9.21
CA ALA A 6 -23.31 2.01 -10.41
C ALA A 6 -24.26 0.78 -10.40
N LYS A 7 -24.04 -0.21 -9.53
CA LYS A 7 -24.95 -1.35 -9.34
C LYS A 7 -26.08 -1.06 -8.37
N HIS A 8 -26.06 0.10 -7.72
CA HIS A 8 -26.96 0.51 -6.64
C HIS A 8 -27.60 1.86 -6.99
N PRO A 9 -28.66 1.89 -7.82
CA PRO A 9 -29.28 3.13 -8.30
C PRO A 9 -29.91 3.97 -7.19
N GLU A 10 -30.09 3.40 -5.99
CA GLU A 10 -30.55 4.10 -4.80
C GLU A 10 -29.46 4.93 -4.12
N LEU A 11 -28.17 4.82 -4.54
CA LEU A 11 -27.06 5.56 -3.99
C LEU A 11 -26.70 6.79 -4.83
N GLU A 12 -26.52 7.91 -4.18
CA GLU A 12 -25.79 9.06 -4.71
C GLU A 12 -24.36 9.04 -4.18
N LEU A 13 -23.38 8.83 -5.06
CA LEU A 13 -21.98 8.79 -4.71
C LEU A 13 -21.29 10.13 -5.00
N ILE A 14 -21.03 10.93 -3.97
CA ILE A 14 -20.26 12.18 -4.06
C ILE A 14 -18.79 11.85 -3.88
N ILE A 15 -17.96 12.15 -4.87
CA ILE A 15 -16.51 11.92 -4.82
C ILE A 15 -15.77 13.24 -4.84
N THR A 16 -14.85 13.41 -3.89
CA THR A 16 -13.92 14.52 -3.86
C THR A 16 -12.49 14.02 -4.08
N ASP A 17 -11.67 14.82 -4.75
CA ASP A 17 -10.26 14.54 -4.99
C ASP A 17 -9.40 15.45 -4.09
N GLY A 18 -8.73 14.85 -3.11
CA GLY A 18 -7.82 15.55 -2.20
C GLY A 18 -6.56 16.10 -2.87
N GLN A 19 -6.30 15.77 -4.14
CA GLN A 19 -5.15 16.23 -4.93
C GLN A 19 -3.80 16.06 -4.23
N ASP A 20 -3.67 14.94 -3.50
CA ASP A 20 -2.47 14.62 -2.70
C ASP A 20 -2.12 15.71 -1.65
N LYS A 21 -3.13 16.44 -1.13
CA LYS A 21 -2.99 17.51 -0.15
C LYS A 21 -3.88 17.28 1.06
N THR A 22 -3.25 17.20 2.23
CA THR A 22 -3.96 17.00 3.52
C THR A 22 -4.97 18.11 3.79
N GLU A 23 -4.60 19.39 3.58
CA GLU A 23 -5.46 20.54 3.84
C GLU A 23 -6.71 20.54 2.94
N LYS A 24 -6.53 20.14 1.66
CA LYS A 24 -7.66 20.03 0.74
C LYS A 24 -8.60 18.92 1.17
N GLN A 25 -8.06 17.76 1.57
CA GLN A 25 -8.86 16.64 2.02
C GLN A 25 -9.66 17.01 3.30
N VAL A 26 -9.06 17.78 4.22
CA VAL A 26 -9.78 18.34 5.39
C VAL A 26 -10.95 19.22 4.94
N ALA A 27 -10.71 20.17 4.04
CA ALA A 27 -11.76 21.06 3.53
C ALA A 27 -12.88 20.28 2.81
N ASP A 28 -12.53 19.28 2.01
CA ASP A 28 -13.50 18.44 1.31
C ASP A 28 -14.40 17.69 2.31
N VAL A 29 -13.82 17.12 3.38
CA VAL A 29 -14.60 16.43 4.42
C VAL A 29 -15.50 17.41 5.17
N GLU A 30 -15.03 18.63 5.51
CA GLU A 30 -15.85 19.65 6.15
C GLU A 30 -17.06 20.03 5.26
N ASN A 31 -16.85 20.16 3.95
CA ASN A 31 -17.94 20.41 2.99
C ASN A 31 -18.95 19.26 2.96
N LEU A 32 -18.50 18.00 2.96
CA LEU A 32 -19.38 16.84 2.99
C LEU A 32 -20.20 16.76 4.29
N ILE A 33 -19.59 17.11 5.43
CA ILE A 33 -20.29 17.22 6.72
C ILE A 33 -21.40 18.29 6.63
N GLN A 34 -21.11 19.46 6.04
CA GLN A 34 -22.11 20.54 5.86
C GLN A 34 -23.24 20.14 4.91
N GLN A 35 -22.96 19.31 3.90
CA GLN A 35 -23.98 18.77 2.99
C GLN A 35 -24.87 17.72 3.66
N GLY A 36 -24.49 17.20 4.82
CA GLY A 36 -25.26 16.22 5.56
C GLY A 36 -25.31 14.84 4.90
N VAL A 37 -24.16 14.35 4.44
CA VAL A 37 -24.05 13.00 3.85
C VAL A 37 -24.44 11.94 4.88
N ASP A 38 -25.10 10.86 4.42
CA ASP A 38 -25.54 9.75 5.27
C ASP A 38 -24.38 8.89 5.79
N VAL A 39 -23.29 8.79 5.02
CA VAL A 39 -22.07 8.06 5.37
C VAL A 39 -20.86 8.77 4.75
N LEU A 40 -19.81 8.96 5.53
CA LEU A 40 -18.51 9.42 5.03
C LEU A 40 -17.59 8.22 4.81
N ILE A 41 -17.01 8.10 3.62
CA ILE A 41 -15.97 7.12 3.29
C ILE A 41 -14.68 7.90 3.01
N ILE A 42 -13.63 7.68 3.82
CA ILE A 42 -12.38 8.42 3.71
C ILE A 42 -11.18 7.49 3.58
N SER A 43 -10.28 7.76 2.61
CA SER A 43 -8.93 7.21 2.55
C SER A 43 -7.95 8.32 2.90
N PRO A 44 -7.42 8.40 4.13
CA PRO A 44 -6.63 9.54 4.58
C PRO A 44 -5.28 9.62 3.86
N LYS A 45 -4.88 10.81 3.41
CA LYS A 45 -3.52 11.06 2.93
C LYS A 45 -2.51 10.79 4.05
N GLU A 46 -2.74 11.36 5.22
CA GLU A 46 -1.92 11.21 6.41
C GLU A 46 -2.78 10.96 7.66
N SER A 47 -2.32 10.05 8.51
CA SER A 47 -3.08 9.63 9.70
C SER A 47 -3.37 10.80 10.65
N ALA A 48 -2.35 11.57 11.03
CA ALA A 48 -2.49 12.67 11.98
C ALA A 48 -3.34 13.82 11.42
N GLY A 49 -3.08 14.22 10.17
CA GLY A 49 -3.72 15.37 9.54
C GLY A 49 -5.22 15.22 9.36
N LEU A 50 -5.71 14.00 9.14
CA LEU A 50 -7.13 13.71 8.92
C LEU A 50 -7.89 13.30 10.18
N THR A 51 -7.20 13.05 11.30
CA THR A 51 -7.85 12.62 12.55
C THR A 51 -8.87 13.64 13.05
N GLY A 52 -8.51 14.94 13.06
CA GLY A 52 -9.39 16.00 13.57
C GLY A 52 -10.71 16.12 12.81
N VAL A 53 -10.66 16.11 11.48
CA VAL A 53 -11.88 16.24 10.65
C VAL A 53 -12.70 14.94 10.66
N THR A 54 -12.07 13.79 10.82
CA THR A 54 -12.77 12.52 11.04
C THR A 54 -13.58 12.55 12.34
N LEU A 55 -13.01 13.08 13.42
CA LEU A 55 -13.73 13.27 14.68
C LEU A 55 -14.90 14.26 14.55
N LYS A 56 -14.75 15.36 13.78
CA LYS A 56 -15.85 16.28 13.49
C LYS A 56 -17.04 15.58 12.80
N ALA A 57 -16.78 14.70 11.83
CA ALA A 57 -17.82 13.92 11.17
C ALA A 57 -18.56 12.99 12.16
N ILE A 58 -17.81 12.33 13.05
CA ILE A 58 -18.37 11.45 14.09
C ILE A 58 -19.23 12.27 15.09
N ASP A 59 -18.76 13.44 15.51
CA ASP A 59 -19.50 14.34 16.41
C ASP A 59 -20.80 14.85 15.76
N ALA A 60 -20.79 15.05 14.44
CA ALA A 60 -21.97 15.38 13.63
C ALA A 60 -22.91 14.17 13.43
N LYS A 61 -22.61 13.00 14.03
CA LYS A 61 -23.38 11.74 13.92
C LYS A 61 -23.38 11.13 12.53
N ILE A 62 -22.41 11.46 11.70
CA ILE A 62 -22.20 10.83 10.41
C ILE A 62 -21.34 9.57 10.61
N PRO A 63 -21.82 8.37 10.24
CA PRO A 63 -21.01 7.16 10.25
C PRO A 63 -19.79 7.32 9.34
N VAL A 64 -18.61 6.91 9.83
CA VAL A 64 -17.37 7.04 9.08
C VAL A 64 -16.77 5.66 8.78
N ILE A 65 -16.53 5.38 7.52
CA ILE A 65 -15.73 4.25 7.04
C ILE A 65 -14.35 4.77 6.67
N VAL A 66 -13.32 4.25 7.33
CA VAL A 66 -11.92 4.56 7.03
C VAL A 66 -11.37 3.46 6.13
N LEU A 67 -10.80 3.85 5.00
CA LEU A 67 -10.23 2.93 4.02
C LEU A 67 -8.71 3.02 3.98
N ASP A 68 -8.05 1.90 3.71
CA ASP A 68 -6.64 1.80 3.37
C ASP A 68 -5.72 2.24 4.53
N ARG A 69 -5.61 3.54 4.75
CA ARG A 69 -4.78 4.16 5.78
C ARG A 69 -5.63 4.54 6.98
N ASN A 70 -5.13 4.29 8.18
CA ASN A 70 -5.87 4.60 9.40
C ASN A 70 -5.72 6.07 9.81
N VAL A 71 -6.56 6.51 10.72
CA VAL A 71 -6.45 7.77 11.46
C VAL A 71 -6.07 7.47 12.91
N ASN A 72 -5.59 8.47 13.68
CA ASN A 72 -5.14 8.29 15.06
C ASN A 72 -6.33 8.29 16.06
N THR A 73 -7.38 7.55 15.74
CA THR A 73 -8.54 7.30 16.59
C THR A 73 -9.21 6.00 16.18
N ASP A 74 -9.90 5.36 17.06
CA ASP A 74 -10.72 4.17 16.81
C ASP A 74 -12.24 4.44 16.85
N LYS A 75 -12.64 5.72 16.97
CA LYS A 75 -14.05 6.11 17.09
C LYS A 75 -14.86 6.00 15.80
N TYR A 76 -14.21 5.81 14.64
CA TYR A 76 -14.92 5.59 13.37
C TYR A 76 -15.82 4.36 13.43
N THR A 77 -16.79 4.27 12.51
CA THR A 77 -17.73 3.16 12.43
C THR A 77 -17.03 1.87 12.01
N GLN A 78 -16.21 1.93 10.95
CA GLN A 78 -15.55 0.75 10.36
C GLN A 78 -14.22 1.13 9.72
N PHE A 79 -13.24 0.22 9.77
CA PHE A 79 -12.02 0.25 8.97
C PHE A 79 -12.06 -0.87 7.94
N ILE A 80 -11.63 -0.59 6.69
CA ILE A 80 -11.47 -1.59 5.63
C ILE A 80 -10.11 -1.40 4.96
N GLY A 81 -9.27 -2.42 4.99
CA GLY A 81 -7.93 -2.35 4.37
C GLY A 81 -7.20 -3.68 4.46
N GLY A 82 -5.96 -3.72 3.99
CA GLY A 82 -5.06 -4.86 4.15
C GLY A 82 -4.43 -4.91 5.54
N ASP A 83 -3.93 -6.07 5.92
CA ASP A 83 -3.03 -6.23 7.07
C ASP A 83 -1.60 -5.93 6.60
N ASN A 84 -1.16 -4.68 6.76
CA ASN A 84 0.15 -4.25 6.28
C ASN A 84 1.31 -4.93 7.02
N VAL A 85 1.14 -5.32 8.29
CA VAL A 85 2.13 -6.12 9.02
C VAL A 85 2.24 -7.51 8.41
N ALA A 86 1.12 -8.18 8.14
CA ALA A 86 1.11 -9.49 7.49
C ALA A 86 1.69 -9.44 6.08
N ILE A 87 1.43 -8.37 5.31
CA ILE A 87 2.01 -8.16 3.99
C ILE A 87 3.53 -7.96 4.09
N GLY A 88 4.00 -7.14 5.04
CA GLY A 88 5.40 -6.95 5.33
C GLY A 88 6.10 -8.26 5.72
N ARG A 89 5.47 -9.08 6.57
CA ARG A 89 5.94 -10.44 6.92
C ARG A 89 6.11 -11.32 5.70
N ALA A 90 5.11 -11.36 4.82
CA ALA A 90 5.18 -12.15 3.59
C ALA A 90 6.34 -11.69 2.69
N ALA A 91 6.57 -10.38 2.57
CA ALA A 91 7.71 -9.82 1.84
C ALA A 91 9.04 -10.16 2.49
N GLY A 92 9.13 -10.08 3.83
CA GLY A 92 10.34 -10.43 4.60
C GLY A 92 10.69 -11.91 4.50
N GLU A 93 9.71 -12.80 4.65
CA GLU A 93 9.89 -14.24 4.46
C GLU A 93 10.37 -14.56 3.03
N TYR A 94 9.76 -13.91 2.04
CA TYR A 94 10.14 -14.08 0.63
C TYR A 94 11.58 -13.57 0.37
N ALA A 95 11.96 -12.43 0.94
CA ALA A 95 13.30 -11.88 0.87
C ALA A 95 14.34 -12.85 1.48
N VAL A 96 14.08 -13.37 2.68
CA VAL A 96 14.93 -14.38 3.33
C VAL A 96 15.10 -15.62 2.46
N LYS A 97 14.01 -16.12 1.84
CA LYS A 97 14.06 -17.25 0.90
C LYS A 97 14.95 -16.95 -0.31
N LEU A 98 14.84 -15.77 -0.92
CA LEU A 98 15.64 -15.36 -2.06
C LEU A 98 17.14 -15.23 -1.73
N LEU A 99 17.46 -14.87 -0.50
CA LEU A 99 18.83 -14.60 -0.05
C LEU A 99 19.53 -15.82 0.58
N GLY A 100 18.94 -17.02 0.53
CA GLY A 100 19.58 -18.27 0.93
C GLY A 100 18.80 -19.11 1.95
N GLY A 101 17.63 -18.64 2.36
CA GLY A 101 16.72 -19.32 3.27
C GLY A 101 17.03 -19.08 4.77
N PRO A 102 16.07 -19.43 5.64
CA PRO A 102 16.17 -19.17 7.08
C PRO A 102 17.43 -19.72 7.70
N GLY A 103 18.13 -18.92 8.51
CA GLY A 103 19.38 -19.23 9.17
C GLY A 103 20.63 -19.17 8.28
N ASN A 104 20.47 -19.03 6.95
CA ASN A 104 21.56 -18.95 5.98
C ASN A 104 21.49 -17.72 5.09
N ALA A 105 20.42 -16.92 5.22
CA ALA A 105 20.20 -15.76 4.37
C ALA A 105 21.28 -14.70 4.60
N LYS A 106 21.82 -14.18 3.50
CA LYS A 106 22.83 -13.13 3.50
C LYS A 106 22.74 -12.27 2.26
N GLY A 107 22.90 -10.99 2.44
CA GLY A 107 22.86 -10.00 1.36
C GLY A 107 22.63 -8.59 1.85
N ASN A 108 22.81 -7.67 0.94
CA ASN A 108 22.65 -6.24 1.16
C ASN A 108 21.29 -5.79 0.62
N ILE A 109 20.47 -5.25 1.48
CA ILE A 109 19.10 -4.80 1.15
C ILE A 109 19.05 -3.28 1.13
N VAL A 110 18.43 -2.73 0.09
CA VAL A 110 17.93 -1.36 0.05
C VAL A 110 16.43 -1.41 0.30
N GLU A 111 15.99 -0.82 1.40
CA GLU A 111 14.57 -0.64 1.72
C GLU A 111 14.15 0.79 1.38
N LEU A 112 13.11 0.92 0.56
CA LEU A 112 12.56 2.19 0.11
C LEU A 112 11.18 2.38 0.73
N TRP A 113 11.13 3.24 1.74
CA TRP A 113 9.93 3.47 2.52
C TRP A 113 8.86 4.19 1.71
N GLY A 114 7.60 3.89 2.00
CA GLY A 114 6.47 4.70 1.54
C GLY A 114 6.37 6.04 2.26
N GLY A 115 5.21 6.67 2.23
CA GLY A 115 4.97 7.92 2.97
C GLY A 115 5.04 7.70 4.47
N MET A 116 6.08 8.21 5.12
CA MET A 116 6.35 7.98 6.55
C MET A 116 5.31 8.60 7.49
N GLY A 117 4.48 9.53 7.01
CA GLY A 117 3.31 10.06 7.73
C GLY A 117 2.12 9.11 7.78
N THR A 118 2.25 7.87 7.27
CA THR A 118 1.17 6.89 7.16
C THR A 118 1.50 5.60 7.90
N GLN A 119 0.49 5.00 8.56
CA GLN A 119 0.67 3.73 9.29
C GLN A 119 1.14 2.58 8.39
N PRO A 120 0.66 2.40 7.13
CA PRO A 120 1.13 1.34 6.26
C PRO A 120 2.65 1.30 6.05
N ALA A 121 3.33 2.46 6.00
CA ALA A 121 4.78 2.48 5.82
C ALA A 121 5.51 1.83 7.00
N HIS A 122 5.08 2.14 8.23
CA HIS A 122 5.62 1.54 9.45
C HIS A 122 5.29 0.05 9.56
N ASP A 123 4.02 -0.31 9.35
CA ASP A 123 3.56 -1.71 9.43
C ASP A 123 4.29 -2.62 8.43
N ARG A 124 4.51 -2.14 7.18
CA ARG A 124 5.23 -2.87 6.14
C ARG A 124 6.69 -3.07 6.51
N HIS A 125 7.33 -2.05 7.11
CA HIS A 125 8.68 -2.17 7.65
C HIS A 125 8.73 -3.17 8.80
N ASP A 126 7.88 -3.00 9.80
CA ASP A 126 7.89 -3.82 11.01
C ASP A 126 7.72 -5.31 10.66
N GLY A 127 6.74 -5.63 9.79
CA GLY A 127 6.54 -6.98 9.30
C GLY A 127 7.75 -7.53 8.53
N PHE A 128 8.37 -6.75 7.67
CA PHE A 128 9.55 -7.14 6.91
C PHE A 128 10.76 -7.40 7.82
N ALA A 129 10.97 -6.51 8.79
CA ALA A 129 12.07 -6.60 9.75
C ALA A 129 11.94 -7.80 10.70
N GLU A 130 10.73 -8.29 10.99
CA GLU A 130 10.53 -9.49 11.80
C GLU A 130 11.24 -10.74 11.23
N PHE A 131 11.41 -10.82 9.91
CA PHE A 131 12.09 -11.92 9.24
C PHE A 131 13.53 -11.56 8.92
N THR A 132 13.78 -10.43 8.27
CA THR A 132 15.12 -10.05 7.83
C THR A 132 16.06 -9.74 9.01
N GLY A 133 15.52 -9.16 10.08
CA GLY A 133 16.29 -8.85 11.30
C GLY A 133 16.74 -10.07 12.10
N LYS A 134 16.21 -11.27 11.84
CA LYS A 134 16.66 -12.52 12.45
C LYS A 134 17.89 -13.09 11.75
N GLU A 135 18.21 -12.64 10.56
CA GLU A 135 19.28 -13.15 9.72
C GLU A 135 20.53 -12.28 9.86
N SER A 136 21.52 -12.73 10.61
CA SER A 136 22.75 -11.97 10.85
C SER A 136 23.57 -11.66 9.58
N GLY A 137 23.33 -12.40 8.51
CA GLY A 137 23.96 -12.19 7.20
C GLY A 137 23.28 -11.12 6.34
N ILE A 138 22.08 -10.64 6.72
CA ILE A 138 21.39 -9.58 6.02
C ILE A 138 21.78 -8.21 6.57
N LYS A 139 22.04 -7.26 5.67
CA LYS A 139 22.40 -5.87 6.01
C LYS A 139 21.45 -4.90 5.33
N SER A 140 20.80 -4.05 6.10
CA SER A 140 20.11 -2.86 5.55
C SER A 140 21.15 -1.79 5.24
N LEU A 141 21.14 -1.30 4.01
CA LEU A 141 22.15 -0.33 3.52
C LEU A 141 21.76 1.13 3.78
N LEU A 142 20.47 1.41 3.89
CA LEU A 142 19.95 2.77 4.07
C LEU A 142 19.23 2.91 5.40
N GLN A 143 19.28 4.11 5.97
CA GLN A 143 18.32 4.55 6.96
C GLN A 143 16.96 4.80 6.29
N PRO A 144 15.84 4.82 7.02
CA PRO A 144 14.53 5.14 6.47
C PRO A 144 14.53 6.44 5.66
N ILE A 145 14.10 6.36 4.40
CA ILE A 145 13.97 7.51 3.49
C ILE A 145 12.55 7.52 2.93
N ASP A 146 11.83 8.63 3.14
CA ASP A 146 10.48 8.84 2.65
C ASP A 146 10.45 9.00 1.13
N THR A 147 9.79 8.10 0.42
CA THR A 147 9.57 8.22 -1.02
C THR A 147 8.17 8.76 -1.36
N ASP A 148 7.34 9.06 -0.37
CA ASP A 148 5.96 9.53 -0.53
C ASP A 148 5.15 8.65 -1.51
N TRP A 149 5.43 7.33 -1.51
CA TRP A 149 4.82 6.32 -2.40
C TRP A 149 5.08 6.54 -3.90
N LYS A 150 6.01 7.45 -4.28
CA LYS A 150 6.18 7.94 -5.65
C LYS A 150 7.33 7.25 -6.38
N GLN A 151 7.05 6.75 -7.57
CA GLN A 151 8.04 6.13 -8.46
C GLN A 151 9.27 7.01 -8.72
N PRO A 152 9.15 8.34 -9.03
CA PRO A 152 10.33 9.18 -9.25
C PRO A 152 11.24 9.27 -8.02
N LYS A 153 10.66 9.23 -6.82
CA LYS A 153 11.43 9.23 -5.56
C LYS A 153 12.18 7.91 -5.35
N GLY A 154 11.54 6.77 -5.66
CA GLY A 154 12.20 5.47 -5.67
C GLY A 154 13.41 5.44 -6.61
N TYR A 155 13.27 6.00 -7.81
CA TYR A 155 14.35 6.17 -8.77
C TYR A 155 15.50 7.04 -8.22
N GLU A 156 15.18 8.21 -7.65
CA GLU A 156 16.17 9.16 -7.09
C GLU A 156 17.00 8.53 -5.96
N VAL A 157 16.31 7.90 -4.99
CA VAL A 157 16.97 7.25 -3.85
C VAL A 157 17.84 6.09 -4.32
N MET A 158 17.32 5.26 -5.23
CA MET A 158 18.10 4.13 -5.76
C MET A 158 19.30 4.58 -6.57
N SER A 159 19.17 5.63 -7.39
CA SER A 159 20.30 6.22 -8.13
C SER A 159 21.43 6.69 -7.23
N THR A 160 21.10 7.18 -6.03
CA THR A 160 22.07 7.57 -5.00
C THR A 160 22.69 6.34 -4.34
N ALA A 161 21.88 5.32 -4.02
CA ALA A 161 22.36 4.08 -3.43
C ALA A 161 23.36 3.34 -4.36
N LEU A 162 23.10 3.32 -5.67
CA LEU A 162 23.97 2.71 -6.67
C LEU A 162 25.36 3.34 -6.76
N LYS A 163 25.46 4.64 -6.42
CA LYS A 163 26.77 5.34 -6.36
C LYS A 163 27.52 5.06 -5.05
N SER A 164 26.78 4.71 -4.00
CA SER A 164 27.35 4.54 -2.66
C SER A 164 27.71 3.09 -2.33
N PHE A 165 27.09 2.11 -3.02
CA PHE A 165 27.24 0.70 -2.71
C PHE A 165 27.52 -0.13 -3.95
N ASP A 166 28.69 -0.78 -3.94
CA ASP A 166 29.12 -1.67 -5.02
C ASP A 166 28.25 -2.92 -5.12
N LYS A 167 27.69 -3.37 -4.01
CA LYS A 167 26.88 -4.58 -3.96
C LYS A 167 25.55 -4.34 -3.27
N ILE A 168 24.46 -4.55 -4.03
CA ILE A 168 23.07 -4.56 -3.58
C ILE A 168 22.47 -5.86 -4.09
N ASP A 169 21.91 -6.68 -3.21
CA ASP A 169 21.36 -7.98 -3.56
C ASP A 169 19.84 -7.94 -3.76
N LEU A 170 19.15 -7.06 -2.99
CA LEU A 170 17.69 -6.95 -3.02
C LEU A 170 17.25 -5.51 -2.74
N VAL A 171 16.21 -5.09 -3.44
CA VAL A 171 15.44 -3.86 -3.16
C VAL A 171 14.04 -4.28 -2.68
N TYR A 172 13.62 -3.73 -1.55
CA TYR A 172 12.26 -3.80 -1.07
C TYR A 172 11.62 -2.41 -1.13
N GLY A 173 10.72 -2.19 -2.08
CA GLY A 173 9.88 -0.99 -2.14
C GLY A 173 8.57 -1.24 -1.40
N HIS A 174 8.17 -0.25 -0.57
CA HIS A 174 6.92 -0.39 0.18
C HIS A 174 5.67 -0.36 -0.71
N ASN A 175 5.81 -0.02 -2.00
CA ASN A 175 4.81 -0.27 -3.03
C ASN A 175 5.48 -0.55 -4.39
N ASP A 176 4.68 -1.01 -5.36
CA ASP A 176 5.16 -1.35 -6.70
C ASP A 176 5.73 -0.15 -7.45
N PRO A 177 5.12 1.05 -7.46
CA PRO A 177 5.69 2.22 -8.12
C PRO A 177 7.10 2.56 -7.61
N VAL A 178 7.33 2.53 -6.30
CA VAL A 178 8.65 2.80 -5.70
C VAL A 178 9.66 1.73 -6.08
N ALA A 179 9.29 0.44 -6.00
CA ALA A 179 10.14 -0.67 -6.42
C ALA A 179 10.48 -0.60 -7.91
N TYR A 180 9.51 -0.21 -8.75
CA TYR A 180 9.72 -0.04 -10.19
C TYR A 180 10.61 1.16 -10.51
N GLY A 181 10.48 2.26 -9.76
CA GLY A 181 11.41 3.38 -9.84
C GLY A 181 12.86 2.96 -9.59
N ALA A 182 13.06 2.13 -8.56
CA ALA A 182 14.37 1.56 -8.27
C ALA A 182 14.88 0.63 -9.38
N PHE A 183 14.01 -0.21 -9.94
CA PHE A 183 14.35 -1.05 -11.10
C PHE A 183 14.83 -0.20 -12.28
N LEU A 184 14.14 0.90 -12.60
CA LEU A 184 14.53 1.79 -13.69
C LEU A 184 15.91 2.43 -13.45
N ALA A 185 16.20 2.88 -12.22
CA ALA A 185 17.53 3.40 -11.87
C ALA A 185 18.64 2.34 -12.05
N CYS A 186 18.35 1.08 -11.66
CA CYS A 186 19.28 -0.02 -11.85
C CYS A 186 19.48 -0.35 -13.34
N LYS A 187 18.40 -0.29 -14.13
CA LYS A 187 18.45 -0.52 -15.58
C LYS A 187 19.32 0.54 -16.29
N ASP A 188 19.16 1.82 -15.94
CA ASP A 188 19.98 2.91 -16.48
C ASP A 188 21.46 2.76 -16.11
N ALA A 189 21.75 2.14 -14.94
CA ALA A 189 23.10 1.82 -14.50
C ALA A 189 23.62 0.46 -15.02
N GLY A 190 22.83 -0.32 -15.77
CA GLY A 190 23.18 -1.65 -16.27
C GLY A 190 23.28 -2.74 -15.19
N ARG A 191 22.62 -2.55 -14.04
CA ARG A 191 22.74 -3.42 -12.84
C ARG A 191 21.44 -4.13 -12.48
N GLU A 192 20.39 -4.02 -13.27
CA GLU A 192 19.07 -4.59 -13.00
C GLU A 192 19.05 -6.12 -12.87
N LYS A 193 19.98 -6.80 -13.52
CA LYS A 193 20.08 -8.28 -13.50
C LYS A 193 20.73 -8.85 -12.24
N GLU A 194 21.46 -8.02 -11.50
CA GLU A 194 22.16 -8.42 -10.28
C GLU A 194 21.25 -8.36 -9.04
N ILE A 195 20.16 -7.62 -9.13
CA ILE A 195 19.35 -7.19 -7.99
C ILE A 195 17.95 -7.80 -8.08
N LYS A 196 17.41 -8.22 -6.95
CA LYS A 196 16.00 -8.66 -6.82
C LYS A 196 15.13 -7.48 -6.38
N PHE A 197 13.93 -7.35 -6.94
CA PHE A 197 13.01 -6.25 -6.63
C PHE A 197 11.70 -6.80 -6.08
N LEU A 198 11.34 -6.39 -4.88
CA LEU A 198 10.07 -6.69 -4.23
C LEU A 198 9.24 -5.43 -4.11
N GLY A 199 7.96 -5.51 -4.47
CA GLY A 199 6.98 -4.44 -4.32
C GLY A 199 5.75 -4.90 -3.54
N ILE A 200 4.80 -4.02 -3.35
CA ILE A 200 3.48 -4.28 -2.76
C ILE A 200 2.47 -3.49 -3.57
N ASP A 201 1.25 -3.91 -3.64
CA ASP A 201 -0.02 -3.45 -4.19
C ASP A 201 -0.56 -4.45 -5.20
N ALA A 202 0.26 -4.94 -6.12
CA ALA A 202 -0.11 -5.92 -7.14
C ALA A 202 -1.31 -5.48 -8.01
N LEU A 203 -1.33 -4.20 -8.43
CA LEU A 203 -2.30 -3.78 -9.43
C LEU A 203 -2.01 -4.53 -10.75
N PRO A 204 -3.05 -5.09 -11.43
CA PRO A 204 -2.84 -5.93 -12.59
C PRO A 204 -2.08 -5.25 -13.74
N ASN A 205 -2.37 -3.97 -14.01
CA ASN A 205 -1.71 -3.18 -15.05
C ASN A 205 -0.37 -2.55 -14.65
N GLU A 206 0.08 -2.78 -13.42
CA GLU A 206 1.35 -2.28 -12.85
C GLU A 206 2.16 -3.44 -12.29
N GLY A 207 2.19 -3.64 -10.98
CA GLY A 207 3.02 -4.61 -10.28
C GLY A 207 2.94 -6.02 -10.85
N VAL A 208 1.73 -6.55 -11.13
CA VAL A 208 1.57 -7.87 -11.74
C VAL A 208 2.19 -7.93 -13.14
N THR A 209 1.94 -6.89 -13.95
CA THR A 209 2.54 -6.78 -15.30
C THR A 209 4.06 -6.71 -15.22
N TRP A 210 4.63 -5.93 -14.30
CA TRP A 210 6.09 -5.82 -14.13
C TRP A 210 6.72 -7.13 -13.64
N VAL A 211 6.03 -7.88 -12.79
CA VAL A 211 6.46 -9.25 -12.41
C VAL A 211 6.43 -10.17 -13.60
N CYS A 212 5.37 -10.19 -14.41
CA CYS A 212 5.28 -11.02 -15.61
C CYS A 212 6.36 -10.67 -16.65
N LYS A 213 6.78 -9.40 -16.72
CA LYS A 213 7.91 -8.97 -17.57
C LYS A 213 9.28 -9.29 -16.99
N GLY A 214 9.38 -9.68 -15.72
CA GLY A 214 10.63 -9.90 -15.01
C GLY A 214 11.33 -8.61 -14.57
N GLU A 215 10.60 -7.50 -14.54
CA GLU A 215 11.07 -6.19 -14.07
C GLU A 215 10.99 -6.10 -12.53
N LEU A 216 9.99 -6.73 -11.92
CA LEU A 216 9.98 -7.05 -10.49
C LEU A 216 10.12 -8.55 -10.29
N THR A 217 10.72 -8.96 -9.17
CA THR A 217 10.86 -10.37 -8.79
C THR A 217 9.54 -10.91 -8.22
N ALA A 218 8.91 -10.13 -7.35
CA ALA A 218 7.59 -10.42 -6.80
C ALA A 218 6.92 -9.13 -6.31
N THR A 219 5.60 -9.18 -6.21
CA THR A 219 4.77 -8.19 -5.53
C THR A 219 3.79 -8.89 -4.58
N PHE A 220 3.27 -8.16 -3.60
CA PHE A 220 2.34 -8.69 -2.60
C PHE A 220 1.03 -7.94 -2.68
N LEU A 221 -0.07 -8.69 -2.85
CA LEU A 221 -1.39 -8.12 -3.06
C LEU A 221 -1.81 -7.24 -1.87
N TYR A 222 -2.12 -5.99 -2.17
CA TYR A 222 -2.93 -5.11 -1.35
C TYR A 222 -4.27 -4.89 -2.06
N ALA A 223 -5.30 -5.62 -1.65
CA ALA A 223 -6.62 -5.53 -2.29
C ALA A 223 -7.23 -4.14 -2.05
N THR A 224 -7.67 -3.46 -3.13
CA THR A 224 -8.25 -2.12 -3.04
C THR A 224 -9.59 -2.11 -2.31
N PRO A 225 -9.76 -1.33 -1.22
CA PRO A 225 -10.95 -1.41 -0.36
C PRO A 225 -12.18 -0.67 -0.90
N GLY A 226 -12.05 0.07 -2.00
CA GLY A 226 -13.07 1.01 -2.45
C GLY A 226 -14.45 0.41 -2.77
N ALA A 227 -14.51 -0.79 -3.38
CA ALA A 227 -15.78 -1.45 -3.68
C ALA A 227 -16.46 -1.94 -2.39
N GLU A 228 -15.65 -2.52 -1.47
CA GLU A 228 -16.16 -2.96 -0.17
C GLU A 228 -16.66 -1.78 0.66
N GLY A 229 -15.98 -0.63 0.63
CA GLY A 229 -16.44 0.60 1.27
C GLY A 229 -17.85 1.00 0.84
N VAL A 230 -18.17 0.92 -0.47
CA VAL A 230 -19.52 1.21 -0.97
C VAL A 230 -20.54 0.20 -0.45
N ARG A 231 -20.24 -1.11 -0.49
CA ARG A 231 -21.14 -2.15 0.02
C ARG A 231 -21.43 -1.99 1.50
N GLN A 232 -20.43 -1.69 2.29
CA GLN A 232 -20.57 -1.47 3.74
C GLN A 232 -21.30 -0.15 4.04
N GLY A 233 -21.03 0.91 3.27
CA GLY A 233 -21.77 2.17 3.37
C GLY A 233 -23.28 1.97 3.13
N LEU A 234 -23.65 1.18 2.12
CA LEU A 234 -25.05 0.84 1.86
C LEU A 234 -25.70 0.07 3.02
N LYS A 235 -25.00 -0.88 3.64
CA LYS A 235 -25.48 -1.56 4.83
C LYS A 235 -25.75 -0.61 5.98
N ILE A 236 -24.82 0.32 6.22
CA ILE A 236 -24.95 1.32 7.29
C ILE A 236 -26.18 2.20 7.06
N VAL A 237 -26.39 2.69 5.84
CA VAL A 237 -27.59 3.49 5.48
C VAL A 237 -28.88 2.71 5.69
N LYS A 238 -28.87 1.40 5.41
CA LYS A 238 -30.01 0.50 5.66
C LYS A 238 -30.20 0.13 7.15
N GLY A 239 -29.35 0.63 8.06
CA GLY A 239 -29.41 0.32 9.49
C GLY A 239 -28.91 -1.07 9.85
N GLU A 240 -28.18 -1.74 8.94
CA GLU A 240 -27.60 -3.05 9.21
C GLU A 240 -26.34 -2.92 10.06
N LYS A 241 -26.07 -3.93 10.87
CA LYS A 241 -24.82 -4.00 11.64
C LYS A 241 -23.64 -4.30 10.71
N VAL A 242 -22.52 -3.62 10.95
CA VAL A 242 -21.26 -3.86 10.27
C VAL A 242 -20.16 -4.19 11.30
N ASP A 243 -19.18 -4.98 10.88
CA ASP A 243 -18.01 -5.28 11.69
C ASP A 243 -17.13 -4.04 11.85
N LYS A 244 -16.48 -3.90 12.99
CA LYS A 244 -15.56 -2.79 13.26
C LYS A 244 -14.40 -2.74 12.28
N LYS A 245 -13.94 -3.90 11.79
CA LYS A 245 -12.78 -4.04 10.91
C LYS A 245 -13.01 -5.13 9.88
N ILE A 246 -12.74 -4.82 8.61
CA ILE A 246 -12.65 -5.80 7.53
C ILE A 246 -11.20 -5.80 7.02
N ILE A 247 -10.54 -6.96 7.13
CA ILE A 247 -9.21 -7.17 6.57
C ILE A 247 -9.34 -7.90 5.24
N LEU A 248 -8.85 -7.26 4.20
CA LEU A 248 -8.82 -7.83 2.85
C LEU A 248 -7.64 -8.80 2.71
N PRO A 249 -7.80 -9.87 1.92
CA PRO A 249 -6.76 -10.89 1.78
C PRO A 249 -5.51 -10.36 1.07
N THR A 250 -4.37 -11.00 1.36
CA THR A 250 -3.10 -10.80 0.66
C THR A 250 -2.59 -12.12 0.09
N MET A 251 -1.73 -12.04 -0.92
CA MET A 251 -0.98 -13.16 -1.48
C MET A 251 0.30 -12.67 -2.17
N ALA A 252 1.31 -13.50 -2.22
CA ALA A 252 2.49 -13.24 -3.03
C ALA A 252 2.20 -13.51 -4.50
N ILE A 253 2.69 -12.64 -5.37
CA ILE A 253 2.59 -12.75 -6.83
C ILE A 253 3.99 -12.71 -7.39
N ASP A 254 4.38 -13.79 -8.04
CA ASP A 254 5.65 -13.94 -8.71
C ASP A 254 5.46 -14.55 -10.12
N LYS A 255 6.54 -14.94 -10.77
CA LYS A 255 6.50 -15.50 -12.13
C LYS A 255 5.63 -16.75 -12.27
N SER A 256 5.37 -17.47 -11.18
CA SER A 256 4.60 -18.71 -11.20
C SER A 256 3.08 -18.49 -11.34
N ASN A 257 2.57 -17.31 -10.94
CA ASN A 257 1.12 -17.05 -10.89
C ASN A 257 0.68 -15.74 -11.56
N CYS A 258 1.61 -14.87 -11.95
CA CYS A 258 1.28 -13.56 -12.50
C CYS A 258 0.43 -13.63 -13.77
N GLU A 259 0.70 -14.58 -14.68
CA GLU A 259 -0.04 -14.71 -15.95
C GLU A 259 -1.50 -15.08 -15.74
N GLN A 260 -1.78 -15.95 -14.76
CA GLN A 260 -3.15 -16.30 -14.42
C GLN A 260 -3.91 -15.08 -13.88
N ILE A 261 -3.26 -14.29 -13.03
CA ILE A 261 -3.86 -13.07 -12.47
C ILE A 261 -4.16 -12.03 -13.57
N LEU A 262 -3.28 -11.87 -14.56
CA LEU A 262 -3.54 -10.98 -15.70
C LEU A 262 -4.75 -11.49 -16.53
N LYS A 263 -4.86 -12.79 -16.78
CA LYS A 263 -6.02 -13.40 -17.48
C LYS A 263 -7.32 -13.15 -16.73
N ASP A 264 -7.32 -13.39 -15.42
CA ASP A 264 -8.50 -13.20 -14.56
C ASP A 264 -8.97 -11.73 -14.54
N ASN A 265 -8.08 -10.79 -14.87
CA ASN A 265 -8.36 -9.37 -14.98
C ASN A 265 -8.53 -8.87 -16.44
N GLY A 266 -8.52 -9.75 -17.43
CA GLY A 266 -8.73 -9.39 -18.83
C GLY A 266 -7.56 -8.64 -19.48
N LEU A 267 -6.33 -8.85 -18.99
CA LEU A 267 -5.11 -8.16 -19.44
C LEU A 267 -4.09 -9.10 -20.14
N ALA A 268 -4.44 -10.37 -20.38
CA ALA A 268 -3.59 -11.35 -21.06
C ALA A 268 -4.35 -12.04 -22.19
#